data_b5c6a5570ade1639a4230877576b583b
#
_entry.id   b5c6a5570ade1639a4230877576b583b
#
_cell.length_a   1.000
_cell.length_b   1.000
_cell.length_c   1.000
_cell.angle_alpha   90.00
_cell.angle_beta   90.00
_cell.angle_gamma   90.00
#
_symmetry.space_group_name_H-M   'P 1'
#
loop_
_entity.id
_entity.type
_entity.pdbx_description
1 polymer ?
#
loop_
_entity_poly.entity_id
_entity_poly.type
_entity_poly.pdbx_seq_one_letter_code
_entity_poly.pdbx_strand_id
1 'polypeptide(L)'
;GFFTDAAVSYWTPAADAPDCGETAVGGAASKLTLTRNAYTFTGTYADTSGVLTPSDGNLTTTANQLYWYNASITDAMLGGVAGNPDMTYVSGGTSLAIEYTPGLLAWAYGYDMKDEDGDFESMEARRILGDPLHAEPALVQYGELANGDPDLFSYMATNVGYVHAIDSISGNEYFAFVPQEMLPNLNNIFEDTGVNGKSYGLDGTVVPWIKDANSDGDRKSVV
;
A
#
# COMPACT_ATOMS: atom_id res chain seq x y z
N GLY A 1 -13.82 -20.51 6.17
CA GLY A 1 -15.03 -19.84 6.62
C GLY A 1 -15.50 -18.89 5.53
N PHE A 2 -16.79 -18.81 5.38
CA PHE A 2 -17.41 -17.85 4.47
C PHE A 2 -18.14 -16.81 5.32
N PHE A 3 -18.12 -15.57 4.89
CA PHE A 3 -18.97 -14.55 5.48
C PHE A 3 -20.44 -14.86 5.12
N THR A 4 -21.34 -14.44 5.97
CA THR A 4 -22.79 -14.55 5.68
C THR A 4 -23.21 -13.37 4.80
N ASP A 5 -24.33 -13.52 4.08
CA ASP A 5 -24.92 -12.42 3.27
C ASP A 5 -25.31 -11.17 4.11
N ALA A 6 -25.30 -11.30 5.43
CA ALA A 6 -25.58 -10.21 6.36
C ALA A 6 -24.31 -9.67 7.05
N ALA A 7 -23.13 -10.06 6.59
CA ALA A 7 -21.87 -9.57 7.16
C ALA A 7 -21.70 -8.05 6.88
N VAL A 8 -21.15 -7.36 7.87
CA VAL A 8 -20.85 -5.92 7.79
C VAL A 8 -19.45 -5.72 8.35
N SER A 9 -18.54 -5.21 7.54
CA SER A 9 -17.20 -4.84 7.98
C SER A 9 -17.23 -3.56 8.82
N TYR A 10 -16.24 -3.39 9.69
CA TYR A 10 -16.25 -2.33 10.71
C TYR A 10 -16.43 -0.91 10.15
N TRP A 11 -15.80 -0.59 9.00
CA TRP A 11 -15.86 0.76 8.42
C TRP A 11 -16.85 0.90 7.27
N THR A 12 -17.69 -0.10 7.03
CA THR A 12 -18.69 -0.05 5.96
C THR A 12 -19.78 0.96 6.29
N PRO A 13 -20.04 1.95 5.43
CA PRO A 13 -21.14 2.88 5.63
C PRO A 13 -22.49 2.15 5.71
N ALA A 14 -23.40 2.66 6.54
CA ALA A 14 -24.71 2.02 6.71
C ALA A 14 -25.53 1.94 5.41
N ALA A 15 -25.26 2.83 4.43
CA ALA A 15 -25.90 2.80 3.12
C ALA A 15 -25.42 1.65 2.23
N ASP A 16 -24.19 1.16 2.49
CA ASP A 16 -23.53 0.11 1.70
C ASP A 16 -23.57 -1.25 2.44
N ALA A 17 -24.17 -1.29 3.62
CA ALA A 17 -24.32 -2.50 4.41
C ALA A 17 -25.59 -3.27 4.00
N PRO A 18 -25.55 -4.63 3.99
CA PRO A 18 -24.41 -5.48 4.28
C PRO A 18 -23.41 -5.53 3.11
N ASP A 19 -22.11 -5.65 3.42
CA ASP A 19 -21.05 -5.78 2.43
C ASP A 19 -20.68 -7.26 2.14
N CYS A 20 -21.31 -8.19 2.81
CA CYS A 20 -21.10 -9.63 2.66
C CYS A 20 -19.63 -10.07 2.89
N GLY A 21 -18.80 -9.20 3.46
CA GLY A 21 -17.36 -9.40 3.61
C GLY A 21 -16.55 -9.14 2.33
N GLU A 22 -17.13 -8.48 1.33
CA GLU A 22 -16.44 -8.09 0.11
C GLU A 22 -15.54 -6.87 0.36
N THR A 23 -14.24 -7.02 0.10
CA THR A 23 -13.24 -5.98 0.37
C THR A 23 -13.39 -4.75 -0.52
N ALA A 24 -13.89 -4.91 -1.75
CA ALA A 24 -14.15 -3.80 -2.66
C ALA A 24 -15.33 -2.91 -2.21
N VAL A 25 -16.24 -3.46 -1.40
CA VAL A 25 -17.46 -2.78 -0.93
C VAL A 25 -17.31 -2.31 0.52
N GLY A 26 -16.63 -3.10 1.37
CA GLY A 26 -16.52 -2.85 2.80
C GLY A 26 -15.09 -2.79 3.33
N GLY A 27 -14.96 -2.37 4.58
CA GLY A 27 -13.67 -2.27 5.26
C GLY A 27 -12.76 -1.17 4.72
N ALA A 28 -11.47 -1.22 5.07
CA ALA A 28 -10.49 -0.20 4.67
C ALA A 28 -10.18 -0.22 3.16
N ALA A 29 -10.24 -1.38 2.52
CA ALA A 29 -9.95 -1.50 1.09
C ALA A 29 -10.95 -0.72 0.23
N SER A 30 -12.23 -0.71 0.61
CA SER A 30 -13.27 0.05 -0.11
C SER A 30 -13.04 1.57 -0.11
N LYS A 31 -12.22 2.06 0.81
CA LYS A 31 -11.91 3.50 0.98
C LYS A 31 -10.65 3.94 0.23
N LEU A 32 -9.96 3.04 -0.45
CA LEU A 32 -8.81 3.39 -1.28
C LEU A 32 -9.23 4.27 -2.45
N THR A 33 -8.44 5.29 -2.71
CA THR A 33 -8.64 6.27 -3.79
C THR A 33 -7.36 6.47 -4.58
N LEU A 34 -7.45 7.08 -5.75
CA LEU A 34 -6.27 7.46 -6.55
C LEU A 34 -5.51 8.69 -6.00
N THR A 35 -5.91 9.23 -4.86
CA THR A 35 -5.21 10.32 -4.17
C THR A 35 -4.44 9.81 -2.94
N ARG A 36 -4.07 8.54 -2.93
CA ARG A 36 -3.37 7.92 -1.80
C ARG A 36 -1.92 8.41 -1.69
N ASN A 37 -1.39 8.33 -0.48
CA ASN A 37 0.01 8.61 -0.16
C ASN A 37 0.80 7.29 -0.16
N ALA A 38 1.29 6.87 -1.32
CA ALA A 38 2.09 5.66 -1.45
C ALA A 38 3.56 6.02 -1.67
N TYR A 39 4.45 5.40 -0.90
CA TYR A 39 5.88 5.72 -0.89
C TYR A 39 6.73 4.45 -0.96
N THR A 40 7.95 4.63 -1.45
CA THR A 40 9.09 3.74 -1.26
C THR A 40 10.30 4.59 -0.87
N PHE A 41 11.45 3.98 -0.60
CA PHE A 41 12.69 4.73 -0.41
C PHE A 41 13.57 4.56 -1.64
N THR A 42 13.92 5.65 -2.31
CA THR A 42 14.77 5.65 -3.53
C THR A 42 16.21 6.06 -3.25
N GLY A 43 16.52 6.42 -2.03
CA GLY A 43 17.87 6.82 -1.60
C GLY A 43 18.78 5.63 -1.30
N THR A 44 19.89 5.94 -0.65
CA THR A 44 20.87 4.97 -0.16
C THR A 44 21.00 5.05 1.35
N TYR A 45 21.46 3.95 1.96
CA TYR A 45 21.83 3.94 3.37
C TYR A 45 23.35 4.00 3.52
N ALA A 46 23.83 4.86 4.38
CA ALA A 46 25.21 4.81 4.84
C ALA A 46 25.28 4.00 6.14
N ASP A 47 26.12 2.97 6.17
CA ASP A 47 26.45 2.25 7.39
C ASP A 47 27.62 2.96 8.07
N THR A 48 27.36 3.53 9.24
CA THR A 48 28.40 4.11 10.07
C THR A 48 28.43 3.33 11.40
N SER A 49 29.30 2.34 11.47
CA SER A 49 29.53 1.52 12.67
C SER A 49 28.27 0.75 13.12
N GLY A 50 27.52 0.18 12.18
CA GLY A 50 26.29 -0.60 12.45
C GLY A 50 25.04 0.26 12.63
N VAL A 51 25.15 1.56 12.36
CA VAL A 51 23.98 2.46 12.30
C VAL A 51 23.70 2.82 10.84
N LEU A 52 22.57 2.35 10.32
CA LEU A 52 22.09 2.71 8.99
C LEU A 52 21.48 4.12 9.02
N THR A 53 22.06 5.01 8.23
CA THR A 53 21.57 6.37 8.08
C THR A 53 21.11 6.58 6.64
N PRO A 54 19.83 6.93 6.41
CA PRO A 54 19.33 7.17 5.06
C PRO A 54 19.94 8.45 4.49
N SER A 55 20.16 8.47 3.18
CA SER A 55 20.65 9.63 2.44
C SER A 55 19.65 10.79 2.42
N ASP A 56 18.36 10.49 2.57
CA ASP A 56 17.27 11.44 2.71
C ASP A 56 16.46 11.04 3.95
N GLY A 57 16.40 11.92 4.93
CA GLY A 57 15.63 11.70 6.18
C GLY A 57 14.13 11.96 6.03
N ASN A 58 13.65 12.31 4.83
CA ASN A 58 12.25 12.61 4.58
C ASN A 58 11.66 11.63 3.55
N LEU A 59 10.85 10.68 4.01
CA LEU A 59 10.18 9.71 3.15
C LEU A 59 9.17 10.37 2.19
N THR A 60 8.55 11.48 2.57
CA THR A 60 7.44 12.10 1.83
C THR A 60 7.89 13.01 0.67
N THR A 61 9.13 12.88 0.20
CA THR A 61 9.61 13.60 -1.00
C THR A 61 8.99 13.00 -2.27
N THR A 62 8.93 13.81 -3.32
CA THR A 62 8.46 13.35 -4.63
C THR A 62 9.32 12.24 -5.21
N ALA A 63 10.62 12.19 -4.88
CA ALA A 63 11.52 11.12 -5.30
C ALA A 63 11.13 9.77 -4.72
N ASN A 64 10.55 9.75 -3.53
CA ASN A 64 10.12 8.54 -2.83
C ASN A 64 8.65 8.15 -3.11
N GLN A 65 7.91 8.99 -3.82
CA GLN A 65 6.51 8.73 -4.12
C GLN A 65 6.38 7.57 -5.09
N LEU A 66 5.63 6.54 -4.71
CA LEU A 66 5.31 5.41 -5.58
C LEU A 66 4.25 5.87 -6.58
N TYR A 67 4.69 6.41 -7.71
CA TYR A 67 3.83 7.00 -8.72
C TYR A 67 4.32 6.63 -10.13
N TRP A 68 3.42 6.43 -11.06
CA TRP A 68 3.68 5.82 -12.38
C TRP A 68 4.71 6.55 -13.25
N TYR A 69 4.89 7.86 -13.11
CA TYR A 69 5.92 8.61 -13.84
C TYR A 69 7.08 9.08 -12.95
N ASN A 70 7.30 8.44 -11.80
CA ASN A 70 8.42 8.79 -10.94
C ASN A 70 9.73 8.24 -11.51
N ALA A 71 10.50 9.09 -12.18
CA ALA A 71 11.80 8.74 -12.76
C ALA A 71 12.88 8.36 -11.73
N SER A 72 12.65 8.62 -10.44
CA SER A 72 13.57 8.23 -9.37
C SER A 72 13.44 6.72 -9.04
N ILE A 73 12.31 6.09 -9.40
CA ILE A 73 12.15 4.64 -9.31
C ILE A 73 12.62 4.05 -10.64
N THR A 74 13.84 3.56 -10.66
CA THR A 74 14.49 3.08 -11.87
C THR A 74 14.06 1.65 -12.22
N ASP A 75 14.21 1.28 -13.49
CA ASP A 75 14.03 -0.10 -13.96
C ASP A 75 14.85 -1.11 -13.14
N ALA A 76 16.09 -0.78 -12.81
CA ALA A 76 16.95 -1.64 -12.00
C ALA A 76 16.37 -1.90 -10.59
N MET A 77 15.71 -0.92 -9.99
CA MET A 77 15.03 -1.07 -8.69
C MET A 77 13.81 -1.99 -8.79
N LEU A 78 13.20 -2.08 -9.96
CA LEU A 78 12.05 -2.95 -10.23
C LEU A 78 12.48 -4.36 -10.73
N GLY A 79 13.77 -4.65 -10.72
CA GLY A 79 14.31 -5.96 -11.14
C GLY A 79 14.57 -6.10 -12.63
N GLY A 80 14.63 -5.00 -13.40
CA GLY A 80 14.97 -5.02 -14.82
C GLY A 80 13.80 -5.38 -15.74
N VAL A 81 12.69 -4.69 -15.60
CA VAL A 81 11.41 -4.97 -16.31
C VAL A 81 11.23 -4.18 -17.62
N ALA A 82 12.09 -3.21 -17.93
CA ALA A 82 11.93 -2.31 -19.09
C ALA A 82 11.94 -3.03 -20.45
N GLY A 83 12.38 -4.29 -20.49
CA GLY A 83 12.32 -5.12 -21.71
C GLY A 83 11.00 -5.89 -21.88
N ASN A 84 10.09 -5.79 -20.93
CA ASN A 84 8.78 -6.42 -21.03
C ASN A 84 7.89 -5.67 -22.06
N PRO A 85 6.93 -6.37 -22.69
CA PRO A 85 6.01 -5.74 -23.63
C PRO A 85 5.18 -4.63 -22.95
N ASP A 86 4.86 -3.58 -23.72
CA ASP A 86 3.95 -2.53 -23.29
C ASP A 86 2.64 -3.13 -22.76
N MET A 87 2.10 -2.51 -21.73
CA MET A 87 0.78 -2.85 -21.21
C MET A 87 -0.32 -2.12 -21.97
N THR A 88 -1.51 -2.66 -21.88
CA THR A 88 -2.73 -1.99 -22.36
C THR A 88 -3.59 -1.65 -21.15
N TYR A 89 -4.12 -0.45 -21.12
CA TYR A 89 -5.11 -0.02 -20.12
C TYR A 89 -6.30 0.64 -20.82
N VAL A 90 -7.43 0.72 -20.15
CA VAL A 90 -8.65 1.35 -20.66
C VAL A 90 -8.93 2.65 -19.92
N SER A 91 -9.28 3.69 -20.64
CA SER A 91 -9.69 4.98 -20.09
C SER A 91 -10.84 5.56 -20.89
N GLY A 92 -11.98 5.77 -20.23
CA GLY A 92 -13.18 6.28 -20.87
C GLY A 92 -13.63 5.41 -22.06
N GLY A 93 -13.50 4.09 -21.95
CA GLY A 93 -13.84 3.14 -22.99
C GLY A 93 -12.84 3.08 -24.16
N THR A 94 -11.67 3.71 -24.03
CA THR A 94 -10.62 3.69 -25.05
C THR A 94 -9.42 2.90 -24.57
N SER A 95 -9.01 1.90 -25.36
CA SER A 95 -7.81 1.12 -25.08
C SER A 95 -6.56 1.90 -25.50
N LEU A 96 -5.62 2.06 -24.58
CA LEU A 96 -4.40 2.83 -24.72
C LEU A 96 -3.19 1.97 -24.34
N ALA A 97 -2.04 2.24 -24.97
CA ALA A 97 -0.79 1.59 -24.59
C ALA A 97 -0.01 2.44 -23.56
N ILE A 98 0.72 1.76 -22.67
CA ILE A 98 1.65 2.36 -21.72
C ILE A 98 2.89 1.48 -21.62
N GLU A 99 4.07 2.07 -21.56
CA GLU A 99 5.30 1.33 -21.32
C GLU A 99 5.18 0.48 -20.03
N TYR A 100 5.86 -0.67 -20.00
CA TYR A 100 5.70 -1.62 -18.90
C TYR A 100 6.03 -1.02 -17.52
N THR A 101 7.14 -0.31 -17.41
CA THR A 101 7.58 0.28 -16.12
C THR A 101 6.56 1.26 -15.54
N PRO A 102 6.09 2.30 -16.25
CA PRO A 102 5.01 3.15 -15.72
C PRO A 102 3.69 2.39 -15.52
N GLY A 103 3.36 1.40 -16.34
CA GLY A 103 2.17 0.57 -16.13
C GLY A 103 2.24 -0.24 -14.83
N LEU A 104 3.39 -0.87 -14.55
CA LEU A 104 3.62 -1.58 -13.29
C LEU A 104 3.55 -0.63 -12.08
N LEU A 105 4.13 0.56 -12.18
CA LEU A 105 4.04 1.57 -11.12
C LEU A 105 2.61 2.11 -10.95
N ALA A 106 1.84 2.26 -12.02
CA ALA A 106 0.42 2.63 -11.95
C ALA A 106 -0.37 1.57 -11.16
N TRP A 107 -0.19 0.29 -11.50
CA TRP A 107 -0.80 -0.80 -10.75
C TRP A 107 -0.37 -0.82 -9.28
N ALA A 108 0.92 -0.67 -9.01
CA ALA A 108 1.45 -0.61 -7.65
C ALA A 108 0.91 0.60 -6.88
N TYR A 109 0.73 1.74 -7.53
CA TYR A 109 0.10 2.91 -6.91
C TYR A 109 -1.37 2.66 -6.53
N GLY A 110 -2.08 1.81 -7.27
CA GLY A 110 -3.45 1.44 -7.00
C GLY A 110 -4.44 1.68 -8.13
N TYR A 111 -3.96 1.87 -9.36
CA TYR A 111 -4.83 1.83 -10.54
C TYR A 111 -5.24 0.40 -10.88
N ASP A 112 -6.45 0.20 -11.38
CA ASP A 112 -6.92 -1.11 -11.82
C ASP A 112 -6.44 -1.47 -13.23
N MET A 113 -5.12 -1.59 -13.37
CA MET A 113 -4.45 -1.89 -14.63
C MET A 113 -4.77 -3.26 -15.23
N LYS A 114 -5.43 -4.12 -14.45
CA LYS A 114 -5.81 -5.48 -14.86
C LYS A 114 -7.31 -5.64 -15.06
N ASP A 115 -8.09 -4.58 -14.85
CA ASP A 115 -9.55 -4.63 -14.91
C ASP A 115 -10.08 -5.79 -14.03
N GLU A 116 -9.71 -5.76 -12.73
CA GLU A 116 -9.95 -6.88 -11.80
C GLU A 116 -11.44 -7.05 -11.48
N ASP A 117 -12.24 -6.00 -11.62
CA ASP A 117 -13.69 -6.03 -11.43
C ASP A 117 -14.49 -6.24 -12.74
N GLY A 118 -13.81 -6.17 -13.90
CA GLY A 118 -14.38 -6.50 -15.22
C GLY A 118 -15.30 -5.44 -15.81
N ASP A 119 -15.16 -4.19 -15.39
CA ASP A 119 -16.00 -3.08 -15.87
C ASP A 119 -15.44 -2.36 -17.10
N PHE A 120 -14.24 -2.76 -17.56
CA PHE A 120 -13.51 -2.19 -18.70
C PHE A 120 -13.04 -0.74 -18.48
N GLU A 121 -12.68 -0.37 -17.24
CA GLU A 121 -12.03 0.88 -16.91
C GLU A 121 -10.79 0.64 -16.03
N SER A 122 -9.63 1.14 -16.42
CA SER A 122 -8.38 0.97 -15.66
C SER A 122 -7.97 2.22 -14.87
N MET A 123 -8.58 3.37 -15.17
CA MET A 123 -8.23 4.65 -14.55
C MET A 123 -9.01 4.90 -13.27
N GLU A 124 -9.31 3.85 -12.54
CA GLU A 124 -9.99 3.87 -11.27
C GLU A 124 -9.17 3.22 -10.15
N ALA A 125 -9.68 3.31 -8.92
CA ALA A 125 -8.97 2.78 -7.76
C ALA A 125 -9.18 1.26 -7.63
N ARG A 126 -8.09 0.51 -7.70
CA ARG A 126 -8.06 -0.90 -7.31
C ARG A 126 -8.23 -1.00 -5.79
N ARG A 127 -9.36 -1.50 -5.33
CA ARG A 127 -9.75 -1.56 -3.93
C ARG A 127 -9.23 -2.80 -3.22
N ILE A 128 -7.91 -3.00 -3.28
CA ILE A 128 -7.22 -4.17 -2.72
C ILE A 128 -6.06 -3.71 -1.85
N LEU A 129 -5.99 -4.19 -0.61
CA LEU A 129 -4.88 -3.97 0.32
C LEU A 129 -3.86 -5.13 0.30
N GLY A 130 -4.26 -6.29 -0.15
CA GLY A 130 -3.54 -7.55 0.02
C GLY A 130 -3.86 -8.23 1.35
N ASP A 131 -3.44 -9.48 1.47
CA ASP A 131 -3.70 -10.30 2.67
C ASP A 131 -2.59 -10.08 3.71
N PRO A 132 -2.92 -9.92 4.98
CA PRO A 132 -1.92 -9.80 6.04
C PRO A 132 -1.22 -11.13 6.37
N LEU A 133 -1.78 -12.28 5.94
CA LEU A 133 -1.31 -13.64 6.20
C LEU A 133 -1.02 -13.87 7.70
N HIS A 134 0.27 -13.89 8.09
CA HIS A 134 0.71 -14.08 9.47
C HIS A 134 1.00 -12.75 10.19
N ALA A 135 0.90 -11.61 9.49
CA ALA A 135 1.09 -10.30 10.09
C ALA A 135 -0.09 -9.92 10.98
N GLU A 136 0.18 -9.57 12.21
CA GLU A 136 -0.81 -9.01 13.12
C GLU A 136 -0.78 -7.47 13.00
N PRO A 137 -1.94 -6.78 12.99
CA PRO A 137 -1.97 -5.33 13.01
C PRO A 137 -1.36 -4.77 14.28
N ALA A 138 -0.47 -3.78 14.14
CA ALA A 138 0.08 -3.04 15.26
C ALA A 138 -0.68 -1.72 15.44
N LEU A 139 -1.27 -1.51 16.61
CA LEU A 139 -1.96 -0.27 16.95
C LEU A 139 -1.00 0.71 17.62
N VAL A 140 -0.95 1.93 17.10
CA VAL A 140 -0.14 3.02 17.66
C VAL A 140 -1.03 4.22 17.94
N GLN A 141 -0.97 4.72 19.17
CA GLN A 141 -1.65 5.95 19.58
C GLN A 141 -0.67 7.13 19.47
N TYR A 142 -1.05 8.16 18.71
CA TYR A 142 -0.27 9.37 18.51
C TYR A 142 -0.68 10.53 19.45
N GLY A 143 -1.76 10.39 20.16
CA GLY A 143 -2.29 11.40 21.06
C GLY A 143 -3.77 11.21 21.28
N GLU A 144 -4.47 12.33 21.48
CA GLU A 144 -5.91 12.38 21.61
C GLU A 144 -6.50 13.39 20.60
N LEU A 145 -7.63 13.05 20.05
CA LEU A 145 -8.41 13.93 19.20
C LEU A 145 -9.08 15.05 20.03
N ALA A 146 -9.58 16.09 19.37
CA ALA A 146 -10.22 17.22 20.01
C ALA A 146 -11.45 16.85 20.86
N ASN A 147 -12.07 15.69 20.62
CA ASN A 147 -13.19 15.14 21.38
C ASN A 147 -12.75 14.24 22.56
N GLY A 148 -11.44 14.06 22.77
CA GLY A 148 -10.85 13.22 23.82
C GLY A 148 -10.70 11.75 23.45
N ASP A 149 -11.10 11.32 22.25
CA ASP A 149 -10.85 9.97 21.77
C ASP A 149 -9.38 9.76 21.42
N PRO A 150 -8.83 8.54 21.57
CA PRO A 150 -7.45 8.26 21.18
C PRO A 150 -7.28 8.39 19.65
N ASP A 151 -6.20 9.08 19.25
CA ASP A 151 -5.75 9.17 17.86
C ASP A 151 -4.95 7.89 17.52
N LEU A 152 -5.63 6.92 16.93
CA LEU A 152 -5.14 5.56 16.71
C LEU A 152 -4.93 5.27 15.24
N PHE A 153 -3.74 4.72 14.92
CA PHE A 153 -3.43 4.15 13.61
C PHE A 153 -3.14 2.66 13.73
N SER A 154 -3.68 1.90 12.78
CA SER A 154 -3.37 0.49 12.59
C SER A 154 -2.33 0.33 11.49
N TYR A 155 -1.21 -0.30 11.82
CA TYR A 155 -0.15 -0.64 10.86
C TYR A 155 -0.23 -2.11 10.51
N MET A 156 -0.27 -2.42 9.23
CA MET A 156 -0.42 -3.80 8.75
C MET A 156 0.49 -4.05 7.55
N ALA A 157 1.32 -5.09 7.65
CA ALA A 157 2.08 -5.60 6.53
C ALA A 157 1.22 -6.58 5.71
N THR A 158 1.40 -6.59 4.39
CA THR A 158 0.62 -7.44 3.48
C THR A 158 1.49 -8.21 2.50
N ASN A 159 0.94 -9.33 2.01
CA ASN A 159 1.61 -10.23 1.08
C ASN A 159 1.90 -9.61 -0.29
N VAL A 160 1.34 -8.46 -0.59
CA VAL A 160 1.66 -7.68 -1.80
C VAL A 160 2.79 -6.67 -1.58
N GLY A 161 3.47 -6.73 -0.43
CA GLY A 161 4.71 -6.00 -0.17
C GLY A 161 4.52 -4.62 0.44
N TYR A 162 3.35 -4.30 0.96
CA TYR A 162 3.05 -3.00 1.56
C TYR A 162 2.98 -3.08 3.08
N VAL A 163 3.40 -1.98 3.72
CA VAL A 163 2.97 -1.61 5.06
C VAL A 163 1.94 -0.51 4.90
N HIS A 164 0.72 -0.75 5.37
CA HIS A 164 -0.37 0.22 5.36
C HIS A 164 -0.51 0.86 6.74
N ALA A 165 -0.69 2.18 6.78
CA ALA A 165 -1.12 2.92 7.96
C ALA A 165 -2.57 3.33 7.77
N ILE A 166 -3.47 2.76 8.55
CA ILE A 166 -4.91 2.97 8.47
C ILE A 166 -5.37 3.74 9.70
N ASP A 167 -6.06 4.85 9.49
CA ASP A 167 -6.77 5.55 10.56
C ASP A 167 -7.85 4.62 11.15
N SER A 168 -7.72 4.29 12.43
CA SER A 168 -8.58 3.29 13.07
C SER A 168 -10.02 3.77 13.29
N ILE A 169 -10.30 5.05 13.17
CA ILE A 169 -11.65 5.61 13.30
C ILE A 169 -12.36 5.58 11.94
N SER A 170 -11.73 6.13 10.92
CA SER A 170 -12.35 6.29 9.61
C SER A 170 -12.16 5.09 8.68
N GLY A 171 -11.12 4.28 8.90
CA GLY A 171 -10.68 3.23 7.99
C GLY A 171 -9.94 3.74 6.75
N ASN A 172 -9.68 5.05 6.65
CA ASN A 172 -8.94 5.61 5.53
C ASN A 172 -7.45 5.27 5.64
N GLU A 173 -6.83 4.95 4.51
CA GLU A 173 -5.39 4.84 4.44
C GLU A 173 -4.75 6.22 4.61
N TYR A 174 -3.88 6.38 5.61
CA TYR A 174 -3.10 7.58 5.81
C TYR A 174 -1.87 7.60 4.91
N PHE A 175 -1.15 6.47 4.85
CA PHE A 175 -0.14 6.20 3.85
C PHE A 175 0.06 4.69 3.63
N ALA A 176 0.71 4.35 2.52
CA ALA A 176 1.27 3.03 2.26
C ALA A 176 2.77 3.14 1.98
N PHE A 177 3.53 2.15 2.41
CA PHE A 177 4.97 2.08 2.19
C PHE A 177 5.37 0.73 1.62
N VAL A 178 6.17 0.75 0.55
CA VAL A 178 6.81 -0.45 -0.02
C VAL A 178 8.30 -0.34 0.28
N PRO A 179 8.89 -1.25 1.08
CA PRO A 179 10.34 -1.28 1.26
C PRO A 179 11.06 -1.40 -0.08
N GLN A 180 12.18 -0.72 -0.22
CA GLN A 180 12.98 -0.73 -1.46
C GLN A 180 13.34 -2.15 -1.91
N GLU A 181 13.58 -3.03 -0.95
CA GLU A 181 13.90 -4.44 -1.15
C GLU A 181 12.74 -5.24 -1.77
N MET A 182 11.50 -4.73 -1.64
CA MET A 182 10.31 -5.35 -2.22
C MET A 182 10.00 -4.87 -3.63
N LEU A 183 10.61 -3.78 -4.10
CA LEU A 183 10.35 -3.25 -5.43
C LEU A 183 10.59 -4.27 -6.56
N PRO A 184 11.68 -5.08 -6.55
CA PRO A 184 11.89 -6.11 -7.57
C PRO A 184 10.81 -7.19 -7.58
N ASN A 185 10.11 -7.37 -6.45
CA ASN A 185 9.07 -8.38 -6.32
C ASN A 185 7.69 -7.93 -6.83
N LEU A 186 7.49 -6.62 -7.02
CA LEU A 186 6.22 -6.08 -7.53
C LEU A 186 5.83 -6.70 -8.88
N ASN A 187 6.81 -6.91 -9.76
CA ASN A 187 6.57 -7.55 -11.05
C ASN A 187 6.05 -8.99 -10.90
N ASN A 188 6.65 -9.77 -10.02
CA ASN A 188 6.22 -11.15 -9.78
C ASN A 188 4.80 -11.22 -9.21
N ILE A 189 4.45 -10.27 -8.34
CA ILE A 189 3.12 -10.16 -7.76
C ILE A 189 2.11 -9.70 -8.82
N PHE A 190 2.51 -8.74 -9.67
CA PHE A 190 1.68 -8.27 -10.79
C PHE A 190 1.39 -9.38 -11.78
N GLU A 191 2.40 -10.12 -12.23
CA GLU A 191 2.23 -11.17 -13.22
C GLU A 191 1.42 -12.36 -12.70
N ASP A 192 1.57 -12.70 -11.42
CA ASP A 192 0.91 -13.83 -10.72
C ASP A 192 0.85 -15.11 -11.56
N THR A 193 1.92 -15.38 -12.31
CA THR A 193 1.92 -16.47 -13.31
C THR A 193 1.92 -17.86 -12.68
N GLY A 194 2.18 -17.96 -11.39
CA GLY A 194 2.23 -19.24 -10.67
C GLY A 194 3.33 -20.21 -11.13
N VAL A 195 4.12 -19.85 -12.15
CA VAL A 195 5.11 -20.75 -12.78
C VAL A 195 6.21 -21.15 -11.80
N ASN A 196 6.56 -20.27 -10.86
CA ASN A 196 7.60 -20.50 -9.84
C ASN A 196 7.03 -20.54 -8.42
N GLY A 197 5.73 -20.73 -8.27
CA GLY A 197 5.01 -20.57 -7.00
C GLY A 197 4.49 -19.14 -6.82
N LYS A 198 3.62 -18.95 -5.84
CA LYS A 198 3.06 -17.63 -5.51
C LYS A 198 4.16 -16.74 -4.92
N SER A 199 4.31 -15.53 -5.46
CA SER A 199 5.20 -14.54 -4.88
C SER A 199 4.54 -13.90 -3.66
N TYR A 200 5.32 -13.79 -2.58
CA TYR A 200 4.88 -13.14 -1.35
C TYR A 200 5.75 -11.91 -1.10
N GLY A 201 5.12 -10.85 -0.62
CA GLY A 201 5.79 -9.65 -0.16
C GLY A 201 6.16 -9.73 1.32
N LEU A 202 5.51 -8.93 2.15
CA LEU A 202 5.75 -8.91 3.58
C LEU A 202 4.88 -9.95 4.29
N ASP A 203 5.42 -10.65 5.28
CA ASP A 203 4.73 -11.69 6.05
C ASP A 203 5.08 -11.63 7.54
N GLY A 204 5.49 -10.47 8.04
CA GLY A 204 5.85 -10.25 9.44
C GLY A 204 5.01 -9.18 10.10
N THR A 205 4.80 -9.33 11.40
CA THR A 205 4.13 -8.31 12.20
C THR A 205 4.97 -7.04 12.27
N VAL A 206 4.35 -5.89 12.07
CA VAL A 206 4.99 -4.59 12.25
C VAL A 206 5.24 -4.37 13.75
N VAL A 207 6.49 -4.12 14.12
CA VAL A 207 6.86 -3.84 15.51
C VAL A 207 7.15 -2.34 15.64
N PRO A 208 6.23 -1.56 16.22
CA PRO A 208 6.43 -0.13 16.38
C PRO A 208 7.48 0.15 17.45
N TRP A 209 8.43 1.03 17.12
CA TRP A 209 9.31 1.61 18.10
C TRP A 209 8.80 3.01 18.48
N ILE A 210 8.37 3.18 19.72
CA ILE A 210 7.74 4.41 20.19
C ILE A 210 8.75 5.16 21.06
N LYS A 211 9.04 6.41 20.69
CA LYS A 211 9.90 7.31 21.46
C LYS A 211 9.10 8.54 21.87
N ASP A 212 8.91 8.67 23.17
CA ASP A 212 8.43 9.90 23.80
C ASP A 212 9.67 10.65 24.34
N ALA A 213 10.17 11.61 23.55
CA ALA A 213 11.47 12.24 23.81
C ALA A 213 11.43 13.23 24.98
N ASN A 214 10.27 13.76 25.32
CA ASN A 214 10.07 14.82 26.33
C ASN A 214 9.06 14.43 27.41
N SER A 215 8.51 13.21 27.34
CA SER A 215 7.54 12.67 28.30
C SER A 215 6.26 13.52 28.43
N ASP A 216 5.87 14.19 27.34
CA ASP A 216 4.64 14.99 27.27
C ASP A 216 3.44 14.21 26.72
N GLY A 217 3.63 12.93 26.39
CA GLY A 217 2.63 12.07 25.79
C GLY A 217 2.57 12.15 24.25
N ASP A 218 3.34 13.04 23.61
CA ASP A 218 3.51 13.11 22.17
C ASP A 218 4.48 11.98 21.73
N ARG A 219 3.93 10.87 21.35
CA ARG A 219 4.67 9.67 20.98
C ARG A 219 5.03 9.73 19.50
N LYS A 220 6.31 9.86 19.21
CA LYS A 220 6.83 9.73 17.84
C LYS A 220 7.18 8.27 17.61
N SER A 221 6.40 7.57 16.78
CA SER A 221 6.75 6.23 16.33
C SER A 221 7.67 6.30 15.10
N VAL A 222 8.67 5.44 15.10
CA VAL A 222 9.48 5.14 13.91
C VAL A 222 9.21 3.67 13.58
N VAL A 223 8.71 3.43 12.39
CA VAL A 223 8.49 2.08 11.85
C VAL A 223 9.74 1.63 11.11
#